data_fd3d39023cf3720da3a9585aedf46d2d
#
_entry.id   fd3d39023cf3720da3a9585aedf46d2d
#
_cell.length_a   1.000
_cell.length_b   1.000
_cell.length_c   1.000
_cell.angle_alpha   90.00
_cell.angle_beta   90.00
_cell.angle_gamma   90.00
#
_symmetry.space_group_name_H-M   'P 1'
#
loop_
_entity.id
_entity.type
_entity.pdbx_description
1 polymer ?
#
loop_
_entity_poly.entity_id
_entity_poly.type
_entity_poly.pdbx_seq_one_letter_code
_entity_poly.pdbx_strand_id
1 'polypeptide(L)'
;MSWVTFENIYFLFLAAVTLHNLEEAVLLPDGSPQAGRWHRPVEKIPFRFAVLVLTLLAYLCAYLALMGGKQSVGIYLLGGYAFAMLVNVFFPHLLAAVWLQKYVPGLGTALALNLPACSALLILLYREEYVFFWPLMITGGLFAAGSIPLNRLLFRLGKRVEEKLWE
;
A
#
# COMPACT_ATOMS: atom_id res chain seq x y z
N MET A 1 24.63 -15.93 10.47
CA MET A 1 23.57 -14.96 10.82
C MET A 1 22.56 -14.92 9.67
N SER A 2 21.33 -15.30 9.90
CA SER A 2 20.29 -15.22 8.84
C SER A 2 19.87 -13.75 8.71
N TRP A 3 19.90 -13.22 7.49
CA TRP A 3 19.43 -11.86 7.19
C TRP A 3 17.90 -11.74 7.28
N VAL A 4 17.21 -12.86 7.39
CA VAL A 4 15.74 -12.93 7.49
C VAL A 4 15.35 -12.86 8.96
N THR A 5 15.32 -11.66 9.51
CA THR A 5 14.78 -11.36 10.85
C THR A 5 13.55 -10.47 10.69
N PHE A 6 12.72 -10.41 11.74
CA PHE A 6 11.53 -9.54 11.73
C PHE A 6 11.92 -8.08 11.46
N GLU A 7 12.97 -7.59 12.12
CA GLU A 7 13.42 -6.20 11.98
C GLU A 7 13.83 -5.88 10.55
N ASN A 8 14.64 -6.76 9.90
CA ASN A 8 15.10 -6.53 8.55
C ASN A 8 13.95 -6.51 7.53
N ILE A 9 13.03 -7.48 7.66
CA ILE A 9 11.86 -7.57 6.77
C ILE A 9 10.88 -6.42 7.04
N TYR A 10 10.72 -6.02 8.28
CA TYR A 10 9.92 -4.87 8.68
C TYR A 10 10.42 -3.57 8.01
N PHE A 11 11.72 -3.28 8.07
CA PHE A 11 12.27 -2.11 7.41
C PHE A 11 12.21 -2.21 5.89
N LEU A 12 12.45 -3.40 5.34
CA LEU A 12 12.29 -3.65 3.89
C LEU A 12 10.87 -3.36 3.43
N PHE A 13 9.86 -3.81 4.19
CA PHE A 13 8.45 -3.53 3.90
C PHE A 13 8.16 -2.03 3.90
N LEU A 14 8.60 -1.28 4.92
CA LEU A 14 8.40 0.17 4.98
C LEU A 14 9.07 0.90 3.81
N ALA A 15 10.30 0.51 3.47
CA ALA A 15 11.01 1.06 2.31
C ALA A 15 10.27 0.75 1.00
N ALA A 16 9.82 -0.50 0.82
CA ALA A 16 9.09 -0.93 -0.37
C ALA A 16 7.80 -0.13 -0.57
N VAL A 17 6.97 -0.02 0.48
CA VAL A 17 5.72 0.77 0.44
C VAL A 17 5.99 2.24 0.16
N THR A 18 7.01 2.82 0.80
CA THR A 18 7.36 4.23 0.59
C THR A 18 7.79 4.50 -0.84
N LEU A 19 8.66 3.66 -1.40
CA LEU A 19 9.14 3.81 -2.78
C LEU A 19 8.03 3.58 -3.80
N HIS A 20 7.14 2.60 -3.55
CA HIS A 20 5.98 2.37 -4.40
C HIS A 20 5.03 3.57 -4.40
N ASN A 21 4.66 4.05 -3.23
CA ASN A 21 3.80 5.21 -3.08
C ASN A 21 4.43 6.47 -3.69
N LEU A 22 5.77 6.61 -3.60
CA LEU A 22 6.49 7.72 -4.24
C LEU A 22 6.45 7.61 -5.77
N GLU A 23 6.66 6.42 -6.34
CA GLU A 23 6.54 6.21 -7.79
C GLU A 23 5.15 6.62 -8.27
N GLU A 24 4.10 6.18 -7.58
CA GLU A 24 2.73 6.58 -7.92
C GLU A 24 2.51 8.09 -7.82
N ALA A 25 2.94 8.72 -6.72
CA ALA A 25 2.76 10.15 -6.49
C ALA A 25 3.47 11.03 -7.55
N VAL A 26 4.56 10.52 -8.12
CA VAL A 26 5.31 11.23 -9.17
C VAL A 26 4.74 10.95 -10.56
N LEU A 27 4.51 9.68 -10.88
CA LEU A 27 4.24 9.28 -12.27
C LEU A 27 2.75 9.15 -12.61
N LEU A 28 1.88 8.80 -11.65
CA LEU A 28 0.47 8.52 -11.96
C LEU A 28 -0.30 9.76 -12.41
N PRO A 29 -0.16 10.94 -11.78
CA PRO A 29 -0.85 12.14 -12.24
C PRO A 29 -0.48 12.57 -13.66
N ASP A 30 0.78 12.36 -14.04
CA ASP A 30 1.27 12.73 -15.38
C ASP A 30 0.99 11.62 -16.42
N GLY A 31 0.89 10.36 -15.99
CA GLY A 31 0.57 9.22 -16.84
C GLY A 31 -0.92 9.00 -17.10
N SER A 32 -1.80 9.65 -16.33
CA SER A 32 -3.25 9.45 -16.40
C SER A 32 -3.90 9.82 -17.75
N PRO A 33 -3.44 10.82 -18.54
CA PRO A 33 -3.98 11.11 -19.86
C PRO A 33 -3.84 9.97 -20.85
N GLN A 34 -2.87 9.06 -20.64
CA GLN A 34 -2.59 7.93 -21.52
C GLN A 34 -3.51 6.72 -21.28
N ALA A 35 -4.26 6.71 -20.19
CA ALA A 35 -5.16 5.64 -19.81
C ALA A 35 -6.48 5.60 -20.63
N GLY A 36 -6.70 6.54 -21.54
CA GLY A 36 -7.82 6.55 -22.49
C GLY A 36 -9.18 6.73 -21.83
N ARG A 37 -10.23 6.27 -22.55
CA ARG A 37 -11.66 6.43 -22.18
C ARG A 37 -12.07 5.90 -20.80
N TRP A 38 -11.26 5.08 -20.16
CA TRP A 38 -11.61 4.34 -18.96
C TRP A 38 -11.07 4.94 -17.65
N HIS A 39 -10.13 5.89 -17.72
CA HIS A 39 -9.61 6.57 -16.53
C HIS A 39 -9.80 8.07 -16.63
N ARG A 40 -10.51 8.65 -15.67
CA ARG A 40 -10.50 10.11 -15.48
C ARG A 40 -9.08 10.54 -15.10
N PRO A 41 -8.60 11.67 -15.61
CA PRO A 41 -7.33 12.25 -15.17
C PRO A 41 -7.30 12.33 -13.64
N VAL A 42 -6.22 11.85 -13.05
CA VAL A 42 -6.03 11.89 -11.60
C VAL A 42 -5.49 13.27 -11.24
N GLU A 43 -6.26 14.01 -10.44
CA GLU A 43 -5.85 15.33 -9.96
C GLU A 43 -4.62 15.23 -9.06
N LYS A 44 -3.58 16.04 -9.31
CA LYS A 44 -2.25 15.89 -8.66
C LYS A 44 -2.30 16.05 -7.15
N ILE A 45 -2.92 17.11 -6.64
CA ILE A 45 -2.93 17.41 -5.20
C ILE A 45 -3.77 16.39 -4.41
N PRO A 46 -5.03 16.10 -4.80
CA PRO A 46 -5.83 15.07 -4.12
C PRO A 46 -5.16 13.69 -4.09
N PHE A 47 -4.52 13.29 -5.18
CA PHE A 47 -3.83 12.01 -5.25
C PHE A 47 -2.61 11.97 -4.33
N ARG A 48 -1.73 12.97 -4.39
CA ARG A 48 -0.55 13.07 -3.53
C ARG A 48 -0.92 13.14 -2.05
N PHE A 49 -2.00 13.84 -1.72
CA PHE A 49 -2.55 13.85 -0.36
C PHE A 49 -2.95 12.44 0.09
N ALA A 50 -3.71 11.70 -0.75
CA ALA A 50 -4.13 10.34 -0.43
C ALA A 50 -2.92 9.41 -0.23
N VAL A 51 -1.95 9.45 -1.12
CA VAL A 51 -0.72 8.65 -1.05
C VAL A 51 0.08 8.97 0.22
N LEU A 52 0.21 10.25 0.58
CA LEU A 52 0.87 10.66 1.83
C LEU A 52 0.18 10.05 3.05
N VAL A 53 -1.14 10.17 3.14
CA VAL A 53 -1.91 9.62 4.27
C VAL A 53 -1.78 8.10 4.34
N LEU A 54 -1.84 7.40 3.20
CA LEU A 54 -1.65 5.95 3.16
C LEU A 54 -0.24 5.55 3.60
N THR A 55 0.78 6.30 3.19
CA THR A 55 2.15 6.06 3.66
C THR A 55 2.26 6.23 5.18
N LEU A 56 1.71 7.32 5.72
CA LEU A 56 1.68 7.55 7.18
C LEU A 56 0.91 6.44 7.92
N LEU A 57 -0.17 5.93 7.33
CA LEU A 57 -0.92 4.80 7.89
C LEU A 57 -0.07 3.53 7.94
N ALA A 58 0.75 3.23 6.92
CA ALA A 58 1.69 2.12 6.96
C ALA A 58 2.68 2.24 8.11
N TYR A 59 3.26 3.43 8.30
CA TYR A 59 4.18 3.71 9.41
C TYR A 59 3.49 3.60 10.77
N LEU A 60 2.24 4.06 10.89
CA LEU A 60 1.45 3.90 12.12
C LEU A 60 1.19 2.42 12.44
N CYS A 61 0.76 1.62 11.46
CA CYS A 61 0.57 0.18 11.63
C CYS A 61 1.87 -0.50 12.07
N ALA A 62 2.98 -0.11 11.46
CA ALA A 62 4.30 -0.60 11.78
C ALA A 62 4.74 -0.23 13.21
N TYR A 63 4.54 1.03 13.60
CA TYR A 63 4.82 1.48 14.97
C TYR A 63 4.00 0.71 16.01
N LEU A 64 2.69 0.55 15.78
CA LEU A 64 1.81 -0.20 16.68
C LEU A 64 2.20 -1.68 16.77
N ALA A 65 2.71 -2.27 15.69
CA ALA A 65 3.23 -3.63 15.68
C ALA A 65 4.47 -3.80 16.57
N LEU A 66 5.41 -2.84 16.49
CA LEU A 66 6.61 -2.83 17.36
C LEU A 66 6.25 -2.67 18.83
N MET A 67 5.31 -1.79 19.16
CA MET A 67 4.88 -1.56 20.54
C MET A 67 4.10 -2.73 21.12
N GLY A 68 3.28 -3.39 20.32
CA GLY A 68 2.39 -4.45 20.78
C GLY A 68 3.01 -5.84 20.81
N GLY A 69 3.98 -6.13 19.97
CA GLY A 69 4.60 -7.44 19.84
C GLY A 69 3.68 -8.50 19.25
N LYS A 70 4.02 -9.78 19.50
CA LYS A 70 3.29 -10.95 18.97
C LYS A 70 1.81 -10.94 19.37
N GLN A 71 0.95 -11.33 18.44
CA GLN A 71 -0.50 -11.49 18.60
C GLN A 71 -1.25 -10.21 19.07
N SER A 72 -0.59 -9.06 18.99
CA SER A 72 -1.21 -7.76 19.29
C SER A 72 -2.08 -7.26 18.16
N VAL A 73 -2.98 -6.33 18.44
CA VAL A 73 -3.76 -5.61 17.42
C VAL A 73 -2.83 -4.95 16.40
N GLY A 74 -1.71 -4.35 16.86
CA GLY A 74 -0.74 -3.68 15.99
C GLY A 74 -0.13 -4.61 14.94
N ILE A 75 0.22 -5.84 15.32
CA ILE A 75 0.80 -6.80 14.38
C ILE A 75 -0.21 -7.28 13.33
N TYR A 76 -1.51 -7.41 13.71
CA TYR A 76 -2.56 -7.71 12.75
C TYR A 76 -2.86 -6.53 11.81
N LEU A 77 -2.77 -5.28 12.30
CA LEU A 77 -2.87 -4.09 11.44
C LEU A 77 -1.73 -4.04 10.42
N LEU A 78 -0.50 -4.31 10.84
CA LEU A 78 0.66 -4.40 9.95
C LEU A 78 0.49 -5.50 8.90
N GLY A 79 0.11 -6.70 9.33
CA GLY A 79 -0.15 -7.83 8.44
C GLY A 79 -1.31 -7.55 7.48
N GLY A 80 -2.39 -6.94 7.96
CA GLY A 80 -3.53 -6.52 7.14
C GLY A 80 -3.14 -5.50 6.08
N TYR A 81 -2.32 -4.51 6.45
CA TYR A 81 -1.78 -3.52 5.50
C TYR A 81 -0.89 -4.20 4.45
N ALA A 82 0.04 -5.07 4.87
CA ALA A 82 0.92 -5.80 3.96
C ALA A 82 0.12 -6.70 2.99
N PHE A 83 -0.94 -7.34 3.45
CA PHE A 83 -1.84 -8.12 2.62
C PHE A 83 -2.56 -7.24 1.58
N ALA A 84 -3.08 -6.08 1.98
CA ALA A 84 -3.72 -5.15 1.06
C ALA A 84 -2.73 -4.64 0.00
N MET A 85 -1.48 -4.35 0.39
CA MET A 85 -0.42 -3.98 -0.56
C MET A 85 -0.08 -5.12 -1.51
N LEU A 86 -0.09 -6.37 -1.04
CA LEU A 86 0.10 -7.54 -1.90
C LEU A 86 -1.06 -7.68 -2.92
N VAL A 87 -2.31 -7.48 -2.49
CA VAL A 87 -3.47 -7.44 -3.39
C VAL A 87 -3.32 -6.31 -4.41
N ASN A 88 -2.83 -5.14 -3.98
CA ASN A 88 -2.61 -3.98 -4.84
C ASN A 88 -1.60 -4.25 -5.97
N VAL A 89 -0.62 -5.12 -5.77
CA VAL A 89 0.30 -5.55 -6.85
C VAL A 89 -0.47 -6.18 -8.00
N PHE A 90 -1.40 -7.08 -7.69
CA PHE A 90 -2.18 -7.80 -8.72
C PHE A 90 -3.33 -6.94 -9.26
N PHE A 91 -4.01 -6.23 -8.40
CA PHE A 91 -5.11 -5.33 -8.72
C PHE A 91 -4.95 -4.01 -7.95
N PRO A 92 -4.76 -2.88 -8.64
CA PRO A 92 -4.96 -2.66 -10.09
C PRO A 92 -3.71 -2.84 -10.97
N HIS A 93 -2.47 -2.83 -10.45
CA HIS A 93 -1.26 -2.62 -11.25
C HIS A 93 -1.04 -3.67 -12.34
N LEU A 94 -0.91 -4.95 -11.95
CA LEU A 94 -0.64 -6.00 -12.92
C LEU A 94 -1.81 -6.17 -13.90
N LEU A 95 -3.04 -6.18 -13.41
CA LEU A 95 -4.23 -6.31 -14.24
C LEU A 95 -4.35 -5.17 -15.24
N ALA A 96 -4.14 -3.93 -14.82
CA ALA A 96 -4.18 -2.77 -15.71
C ALA A 96 -3.07 -2.81 -16.77
N ALA A 97 -1.85 -3.19 -16.38
CA ALA A 97 -0.72 -3.30 -17.30
C ALA A 97 -0.96 -4.38 -18.38
N VAL A 98 -1.49 -5.55 -17.98
CA VAL A 98 -1.85 -6.63 -18.92
C VAL A 98 -2.99 -6.22 -19.85
N TRP A 99 -4.02 -5.57 -19.30
CA TRP A 99 -5.17 -5.14 -20.11
C TRP A 99 -4.80 -4.03 -21.09
N LEU A 100 -4.07 -3.00 -20.62
CA LEU A 100 -3.69 -1.86 -21.45
C LEU A 100 -2.49 -2.12 -22.36
N GLN A 101 -1.78 -3.24 -22.16
CA GLN A 101 -0.53 -3.59 -22.84
C GLN A 101 0.51 -2.44 -22.76
N LYS A 102 0.55 -1.76 -21.61
CA LYS A 102 1.41 -0.59 -21.35
C LYS A 102 1.91 -0.63 -19.92
N TYR A 103 3.02 0.05 -19.69
CA TYR A 103 3.47 0.33 -18.33
C TYR A 103 2.45 1.20 -17.59
N VAL A 104 2.13 0.78 -16.36
CA VAL A 104 1.27 1.53 -15.45
C VAL A 104 2.14 2.04 -14.30
N PRO A 105 2.10 3.34 -13.95
CA PRO A 105 2.84 3.86 -12.80
C PRO A 105 2.55 3.04 -11.53
N GLY A 106 3.60 2.77 -10.74
CA GLY A 106 3.53 1.89 -9.58
C GLY A 106 3.82 0.41 -9.90
N LEU A 107 3.70 -0.05 -11.15
CA LEU A 107 3.93 -1.46 -11.49
C LEU A 107 5.36 -1.92 -11.20
N GLY A 108 6.36 -1.08 -11.50
CA GLY A 108 7.76 -1.42 -11.32
C GLY A 108 8.09 -1.73 -9.87
N THR A 109 7.78 -0.82 -8.98
CA THR A 109 8.00 -1.00 -7.54
C THR A 109 7.03 -2.00 -6.92
N ALA A 110 5.79 -2.13 -7.45
CA ALA A 110 4.87 -3.16 -7.01
C ALA A 110 5.46 -4.57 -7.19
N LEU A 111 5.99 -4.88 -8.37
CA LEU A 111 6.57 -6.18 -8.66
C LEU A 111 7.97 -6.38 -8.05
N ALA A 112 8.82 -5.36 -8.12
CA ALA A 112 10.21 -5.47 -7.67
C ALA A 112 10.38 -5.35 -6.16
N LEU A 113 9.53 -4.58 -5.48
CA LEU A 113 9.66 -4.27 -4.05
C LEU A 113 8.48 -4.78 -3.23
N ASN A 114 7.24 -4.38 -3.53
CA ASN A 114 6.09 -4.75 -2.69
C ASN A 114 5.82 -6.25 -2.73
N LEU A 115 5.85 -6.88 -3.90
CA LEU A 115 5.61 -8.32 -4.01
C LEU A 115 6.55 -9.14 -3.11
N PRO A 116 7.88 -9.00 -3.20
CA PRO A 116 8.79 -9.76 -2.32
C PRO A 116 8.72 -9.31 -0.86
N ALA A 117 8.67 -8.01 -0.57
CA ALA A 117 8.69 -7.51 0.80
C ALA A 117 7.41 -7.86 1.58
N CYS A 118 6.22 -7.67 0.98
CA CYS A 118 4.95 -8.03 1.61
C CYS A 118 4.83 -9.56 1.78
N SER A 119 5.23 -10.34 0.76
CA SER A 119 5.21 -11.80 0.87
C SER A 119 6.14 -12.29 1.97
N ALA A 120 7.38 -11.77 2.03
CA ALA A 120 8.34 -12.14 3.06
C ALA A 120 7.82 -11.78 4.46
N LEU A 121 7.24 -10.57 4.63
CA LEU A 121 6.66 -10.15 5.89
C LEU A 121 5.51 -11.07 6.33
N LEU A 122 4.55 -11.34 5.46
CA LEU A 122 3.40 -12.19 5.78
C LEU A 122 3.81 -13.63 6.13
N ILE A 123 4.76 -14.20 5.36
CA ILE A 123 5.31 -15.53 5.63
C ILE A 123 6.02 -15.56 6.99
N LEU A 124 6.82 -14.55 7.28
CA LEU A 124 7.56 -14.46 8.54
C LEU A 124 6.60 -14.29 9.72
N LEU A 125 5.61 -13.39 9.62
CA LEU A 125 4.61 -13.19 10.67
C LEU A 125 3.87 -14.48 11.01
N TYR A 126 3.57 -15.30 10.01
CA TYR A 126 2.92 -16.59 10.22
C TYR A 126 3.88 -17.64 10.78
N ARG A 127 5.09 -17.81 10.22
CA ARG A 127 6.06 -18.83 10.62
C ARG A 127 6.62 -18.63 12.03
N GLU A 128 6.82 -17.38 12.42
CA GLU A 128 7.34 -17.01 13.74
C GLU A 128 6.22 -16.81 14.77
N GLU A 129 4.99 -17.23 14.43
CA GLU A 129 3.81 -17.18 15.32
C GLU A 129 3.47 -15.77 15.84
N TYR A 130 3.78 -14.75 15.06
CA TYR A 130 3.32 -13.38 15.34
C TYR A 130 1.82 -13.24 15.15
N VAL A 131 1.24 -13.99 14.21
CA VAL A 131 -0.19 -13.96 13.87
C VAL A 131 -0.74 -15.37 13.69
N PHE A 132 -2.03 -15.53 13.95
CA PHE A 132 -2.78 -16.70 13.53
C PHE A 132 -3.32 -16.51 12.11
N PHE A 133 -3.41 -17.62 11.36
CA PHE A 133 -3.80 -17.59 9.95
C PHE A 133 -5.16 -16.91 9.70
N TRP A 134 -6.22 -17.38 10.38
CA TRP A 134 -7.57 -16.87 10.12
C TRP A 134 -7.76 -15.39 10.50
N PRO A 135 -7.33 -14.91 11.68
CA PRO A 135 -7.36 -13.49 11.99
C PRO A 135 -6.57 -12.63 10.99
N LEU A 136 -5.41 -13.12 10.50
CA LEU A 136 -4.65 -12.43 9.45
C LEU A 136 -5.42 -12.33 8.14
N MET A 137 -6.07 -13.40 7.69
CA MET A 137 -6.88 -13.39 6.47
C MET A 137 -8.08 -12.43 6.58
N ILE A 138 -8.74 -12.41 7.74
CA ILE A 138 -9.85 -11.49 8.00
C ILE A 138 -9.37 -10.05 7.97
N THR A 139 -8.32 -9.72 8.73
CA THR A 139 -7.77 -8.35 8.74
C THR A 139 -7.27 -7.93 7.38
N GLY A 140 -6.57 -8.82 6.65
CA GLY A 140 -6.11 -8.57 5.28
C GLY A 140 -7.27 -8.27 4.33
N GLY A 141 -8.31 -9.08 4.37
CA GLY A 141 -9.52 -8.87 3.58
C GLY A 141 -10.23 -7.54 3.91
N LEU A 142 -10.31 -7.19 5.21
CA LEU A 142 -10.87 -5.92 5.65
C LEU A 142 -10.05 -4.71 5.16
N PHE A 143 -8.72 -4.80 5.22
CA PHE A 143 -7.85 -3.75 4.69
C PHE A 143 -7.98 -3.61 3.17
N ALA A 144 -7.96 -4.73 2.44
CA ALA A 144 -8.12 -4.72 0.98
C ALA A 144 -9.48 -4.16 0.55
N ALA A 145 -10.59 -4.60 1.16
CA ALA A 145 -11.92 -4.08 0.87
C ALA A 145 -12.09 -2.63 1.34
N GLY A 146 -11.56 -2.30 2.52
CA GLY A 146 -11.62 -0.97 3.11
C GLY A 146 -10.78 0.07 2.37
N SER A 147 -9.75 -0.34 1.62
CA SER A 147 -8.94 0.57 0.82
C SER A 147 -9.76 1.33 -0.23
N ILE A 148 -10.80 0.72 -0.79
CA ILE A 148 -11.67 1.34 -1.81
C ILE A 148 -12.42 2.57 -1.26
N PRO A 149 -13.24 2.44 -0.18
CA PRO A 149 -13.93 3.58 0.39
C PRO A 149 -12.95 4.58 1.03
N LEU A 150 -11.85 4.12 1.62
CA LEU A 150 -10.80 4.98 2.18
C LEU A 150 -10.20 5.87 1.10
N ASN A 151 -9.77 5.31 -0.03
CA ASN A 151 -9.24 6.09 -1.14
C ASN A 151 -10.24 7.15 -1.63
N ARG A 152 -11.52 6.79 -1.79
CA ARG A 152 -12.57 7.77 -2.17
C ARG A 152 -12.69 8.92 -1.17
N LEU A 153 -12.60 8.62 0.12
CA LEU A 153 -12.62 9.62 1.18
C LEU A 153 -11.39 10.53 1.11
N LEU A 154 -10.19 9.94 0.99
CA LEU A 154 -8.94 10.69 0.92
C LEU A 154 -8.88 11.61 -0.31
N PHE A 155 -9.38 11.16 -1.45
CA PHE A 155 -9.50 12.03 -2.64
C PHE A 155 -10.44 13.22 -2.40
N ARG A 156 -11.58 13.01 -1.73
CA ARG A 156 -12.51 14.11 -1.38
C ARG A 156 -11.86 15.11 -0.42
N LEU A 157 -11.13 14.59 0.59
CA LEU A 157 -10.41 15.44 1.53
C LEU A 157 -9.27 16.21 0.85
N GLY A 158 -8.53 15.55 -0.04
CA GLY A 158 -7.47 16.19 -0.82
C GLY A 158 -7.97 17.32 -1.71
N LYS A 159 -9.19 17.19 -2.29
CA LYS A 159 -9.82 18.32 -3.03
C LYS A 159 -10.12 19.51 -2.13
N ARG A 160 -10.64 19.28 -0.95
CA ARG A 160 -10.87 20.37 0.02
C ARG A 160 -9.58 21.06 0.45
N VAL A 161 -8.47 20.32 0.55
CA VAL A 161 -7.15 20.89 0.82
C VAL A 161 -6.69 21.74 -0.35
N GLU A 162 -6.86 21.24 -1.59
CA GLU A 162 -6.51 21.97 -2.78
C GLU A 162 -7.27 23.30 -2.90
N GLU A 163 -8.59 23.27 -2.71
CA GLU A 163 -9.44 24.48 -2.73
C GLU A 163 -8.94 25.55 -1.75
N LYS A 164 -8.59 25.15 -0.51
CA LYS A 164 -8.07 26.07 0.52
C LYS A 164 -6.66 26.61 0.26
N LEU A 165 -5.88 25.96 -0.58
CA LEU A 165 -4.54 26.44 -0.94
C LEU A 165 -4.57 27.54 -2.01
N TRP A 166 -5.69 27.68 -2.72
CA TRP A 166 -5.86 28.64 -3.78
C TRP A 166 -6.84 29.79 -3.45
N GLU A 167 -7.42 29.81 -2.24
CA GLU A 167 -8.13 30.94 -1.61
C GLU A 167 -7.15 31.91 -0.94
#